data_d850862971f0e280dc1efea2443d6df1
#
_entry.id   d850862971f0e280dc1efea2443d6df1
#
_cell.length_a   1.000
_cell.length_b   1.000
_cell.length_c   1.000
_cell.angle_alpha   90.00
_cell.angle_beta   90.00
_cell.angle_gamma   90.00
#
_symmetry.space_group_name_H-M   'P 1'
#
loop_
_entity.id
_entity.type
_entity.pdbx_description
1 polymer ?
#
loop_
_entity_poly.entity_id
_entity_poly.type
_entity_poly.pdbx_seq_one_letter_code
_entity_poly.pdbx_strand_id
1 'polypeptide(L)'
;MDRLDAIAYEDNLIGNVQQLAQQVKEGTYRAKLVLRKWIPKLGGKLRPLGIPAIADKLLQLAVAKILEAIYEQDFLSCSYGYRPRISAHKAIKDLTGELKSGKYHVVVEADIKGFFNAINHDLLMDMLVRRIDDKPFLKLIRKWLKAGILETDGQVIHPLMGTPQGGIVSPILANIYLHYVLDMWFEEIVRAHCTGHIYLCRYADDFVCAFQYSKDAQRFYKALIQRLARFGLEVAEDKTQIIEFSHCKVRAKTKFDFLGFEFRWGVNRWGKPILKRRTSRDKLRASLVKFKAWFQKHSGLPKKILFAKLN
;
A
#
# COMPACT_ATOMS: atom_id res chain seq x y z
N MET A 1 -15.51 13.11 -19.42
CA MET A 1 -14.10 13.47 -19.17
C MET A 1 -13.74 14.62 -20.09
N ASP A 2 -13.05 15.64 -19.61
CA ASP A 2 -12.79 16.88 -20.37
C ASP A 2 -11.67 16.77 -21.42
N ARG A 3 -11.03 15.62 -21.57
CA ARG A 3 -9.89 15.35 -22.47
C ARG A 3 -8.72 16.36 -22.36
N LEU A 4 -8.74 17.23 -21.33
CA LEU A 4 -7.63 18.13 -21.06
C LEU A 4 -6.42 17.31 -20.58
N ASP A 5 -5.31 17.44 -21.28
CA ASP A 5 -4.02 16.94 -20.81
C ASP A 5 -3.33 17.98 -19.92
N ALA A 6 -2.16 17.64 -19.40
CA ALA A 6 -1.45 18.50 -18.48
C ALA A 6 -0.96 19.80 -19.18
N ILE A 7 -0.58 19.71 -20.46
CA ILE A 7 -0.07 20.86 -21.24
C ILE A 7 -1.21 21.85 -21.48
N ALA A 8 -2.34 21.39 -21.99
CA ALA A 8 -3.51 22.25 -22.22
C ALA A 8 -4.09 22.85 -20.92
N TYR A 9 -3.91 22.18 -19.77
CA TYR A 9 -4.29 22.75 -18.48
C TYR A 9 -3.32 23.84 -18.02
N GLU A 10 -2.03 23.71 -18.34
CA GLU A 10 -0.96 24.64 -18.00
C GLU A 10 -1.05 25.95 -18.76
N ASP A 11 -1.56 25.95 -19.99
CA ASP A 11 -1.72 27.16 -20.82
C ASP A 11 -2.50 28.29 -20.11
N ASN A 12 -3.45 27.95 -19.24
CA ASN A 12 -4.16 28.90 -18.39
C ASN A 12 -4.19 28.45 -16.92
N LEU A 13 -3.04 28.07 -16.38
CA LEU A 13 -2.92 27.48 -15.05
C LEU A 13 -3.55 28.32 -13.95
N ILE A 14 -3.25 29.62 -13.92
CA ILE A 14 -3.74 30.55 -12.88
C ILE A 14 -5.27 30.63 -12.93
N GLY A 15 -5.85 30.87 -14.10
CA GLY A 15 -7.31 30.94 -14.27
C GLY A 15 -8.00 29.63 -13.92
N ASN A 16 -7.44 28.51 -14.35
CA ASN A 16 -7.98 27.17 -14.04
C ASN A 16 -7.96 26.86 -12.53
N VAL A 17 -6.88 27.22 -11.84
CA VAL A 17 -6.76 27.01 -10.38
C VAL A 17 -7.70 27.95 -9.63
N GLN A 18 -7.81 29.23 -10.02
CA GLN A 18 -8.73 30.18 -9.42
C GLN A 18 -10.18 29.72 -9.57
N GLN A 19 -10.57 29.30 -10.77
CA GLN A 19 -11.91 28.76 -11.05
C GLN A 19 -12.21 27.52 -10.19
N LEU A 20 -11.25 26.59 -10.09
CA LEU A 20 -11.38 25.38 -9.26
C LEU A 20 -11.56 25.77 -7.79
N ALA A 21 -10.75 26.69 -7.27
CA ALA A 21 -10.84 27.16 -5.90
C ALA A 21 -12.20 27.83 -5.61
N GLN A 22 -12.70 28.63 -6.56
CA GLN A 22 -14.03 29.28 -6.45
C GLN A 22 -15.15 28.25 -6.41
N GLN A 23 -15.12 27.25 -7.29
CA GLN A 23 -16.10 26.15 -7.29
C GLN A 23 -16.12 25.36 -5.97
N VAL A 24 -14.95 25.13 -5.37
CA VAL A 24 -14.86 24.48 -4.05
C VAL A 24 -15.46 25.35 -2.97
N LYS A 25 -15.10 26.65 -2.94
CA LYS A 25 -15.60 27.65 -1.97
C LYS A 25 -17.14 27.80 -2.03
N GLU A 26 -17.69 27.84 -3.23
CA GLU A 26 -19.14 27.94 -3.46
C GLU A 26 -19.89 26.60 -3.31
N GLY A 27 -19.17 25.47 -3.15
CA GLY A 27 -19.77 24.16 -3.07
C GLY A 27 -20.28 23.59 -4.42
N THR A 28 -20.06 24.31 -5.53
CA THR A 28 -20.50 23.96 -6.89
C THR A 28 -19.59 22.91 -7.57
N TYR A 29 -18.39 22.66 -7.02
CA TYR A 29 -17.46 21.65 -7.53
C TYR A 29 -18.13 20.27 -7.65
N ARG A 30 -17.93 19.62 -8.80
CA ARG A 30 -18.34 18.24 -9.08
C ARG A 30 -17.14 17.39 -9.51
N ALA A 31 -16.93 16.27 -8.84
CA ALA A 31 -15.92 15.29 -9.25
C ALA A 31 -16.25 14.75 -10.64
N LYS A 32 -15.24 14.68 -11.51
CA LYS A 32 -15.37 14.16 -12.87
C LYS A 32 -15.24 12.63 -12.88
N LEU A 33 -15.66 12.01 -13.98
CA LEU A 33 -15.49 10.57 -14.17
C LEU A 33 -14.00 10.20 -14.16
N VAL A 34 -13.69 9.11 -13.49
CA VAL A 34 -12.35 8.52 -13.45
C VAL A 34 -12.18 7.58 -14.65
N LEU A 35 -11.15 7.78 -15.46
CA LEU A 35 -10.89 6.93 -16.63
C LEU A 35 -10.24 5.61 -16.22
N ARG A 36 -10.84 4.48 -16.57
CA ARG A 36 -10.27 3.16 -16.39
C ARG A 36 -9.15 2.90 -17.41
N LYS A 37 -8.01 2.43 -16.90
CA LYS A 37 -6.92 1.90 -17.70
C LYS A 37 -6.39 0.61 -17.07
N TRP A 38 -6.14 -0.41 -17.89
CA TRP A 38 -5.62 -1.68 -17.43
C TRP A 38 -4.11 -1.74 -17.62
N ILE A 39 -3.38 -2.06 -16.56
CA ILE A 39 -1.91 -2.16 -16.56
C ILE A 39 -1.50 -3.62 -16.32
N PRO A 40 -0.57 -4.19 -17.14
CA PRO A 40 -0.05 -5.53 -16.91
C PRO A 40 0.64 -5.65 -15.54
N LYS A 41 0.29 -6.69 -14.79
CA LYS A 41 0.95 -7.11 -13.55
C LYS A 41 1.90 -8.28 -13.84
N LEU A 42 2.93 -8.46 -12.99
CA LEU A 42 3.75 -9.68 -13.04
C LEU A 42 2.84 -10.92 -12.94
N GLY A 43 3.04 -11.89 -13.86
CA GLY A 43 2.18 -13.08 -13.94
C GLY A 43 0.98 -12.97 -14.88
N GLY A 44 0.94 -11.96 -15.77
CA GLY A 44 -0.08 -11.84 -16.84
C GLY A 44 -1.45 -11.32 -16.40
N LYS A 45 -1.68 -11.09 -15.10
CA LYS A 45 -2.89 -10.47 -14.59
C LYS A 45 -2.90 -8.97 -14.89
N LEU A 46 -4.08 -8.39 -15.10
CA LEU A 46 -4.26 -6.96 -15.28
C LEU A 46 -4.62 -6.29 -13.95
N ARG A 47 -4.09 -5.08 -13.74
CA ARG A 47 -4.45 -4.20 -12.62
C ARG A 47 -5.30 -3.05 -13.14
N PRO A 48 -6.51 -2.83 -12.63
CA PRO A 48 -7.31 -1.67 -12.97
C PRO A 48 -6.68 -0.41 -12.37
N LEU A 49 -6.40 0.59 -13.20
CA LEU A 49 -5.97 1.92 -12.78
C LEU A 49 -7.08 2.91 -13.08
N GLY A 50 -7.42 3.76 -12.13
CA GLY A 50 -8.35 4.88 -12.33
C GLY A 50 -7.57 6.18 -12.48
N ILE A 51 -7.74 6.88 -13.58
CA ILE A 51 -7.06 8.14 -13.86
C ILE A 51 -8.05 9.29 -13.67
N PRO A 52 -7.95 10.11 -12.61
CA PRO A 52 -8.77 11.28 -12.41
C PRO A 52 -8.44 12.39 -13.44
N ALA A 53 -9.37 13.31 -13.66
CA ALA A 53 -9.14 14.52 -14.44
C ALA A 53 -8.05 15.41 -13.78
N ILE A 54 -7.41 16.28 -14.56
CA ILE A 54 -6.29 17.11 -14.04
C ILE A 54 -6.73 18.00 -12.87
N ALA A 55 -7.87 18.67 -13.00
CA ALA A 55 -8.43 19.49 -11.92
C ALA A 55 -8.66 18.67 -10.63
N ASP A 56 -9.22 17.45 -10.78
CA ASP A 56 -9.43 16.55 -9.64
C ASP A 56 -8.10 16.10 -9.02
N LYS A 57 -7.06 15.83 -9.84
CA LYS A 57 -5.73 15.49 -9.33
C LYS A 57 -5.13 16.62 -8.47
N LEU A 58 -5.24 17.87 -8.92
CA LEU A 58 -4.75 19.03 -8.18
C LEU A 58 -5.47 19.18 -6.84
N LEU A 59 -6.80 19.09 -6.87
CA LEU A 59 -7.60 19.22 -5.65
C LEU A 59 -7.39 18.05 -4.70
N GLN A 60 -7.31 16.82 -5.23
CA GLN A 60 -6.96 15.63 -4.42
C GLN A 60 -5.57 15.74 -3.80
N LEU A 61 -4.59 16.34 -4.51
CA LEU A 61 -3.26 16.57 -3.94
C LEU A 61 -3.30 17.53 -2.76
N ALA A 62 -4.03 18.64 -2.89
CA ALA A 62 -4.19 19.62 -1.80
C ALA A 62 -4.84 18.94 -0.57
N VAL A 63 -5.92 18.19 -0.76
CA VAL A 63 -6.60 17.45 0.31
C VAL A 63 -5.70 16.37 0.90
N ALA A 64 -4.96 15.64 0.08
CA ALA A 64 -4.01 14.63 0.57
C ALA A 64 -2.95 15.25 1.48
N LYS A 65 -2.43 16.44 1.16
CA LYS A 65 -1.47 17.17 2.01
C LYS A 65 -2.05 17.59 3.36
N ILE A 66 -3.32 17.99 3.39
CA ILE A 66 -4.02 18.31 4.64
C ILE A 66 -4.21 17.04 5.48
N LEU A 67 -4.69 15.95 4.87
CA LEU A 67 -4.84 14.66 5.55
C LEU A 67 -3.50 14.11 6.06
N GLU A 68 -2.43 14.20 5.26
CA GLU A 68 -1.08 13.83 5.68
C GLU A 68 -0.67 14.60 6.95
N ALA A 69 -0.85 15.93 6.98
CA ALA A 69 -0.49 16.74 8.13
C ALA A 69 -1.26 16.36 9.42
N ILE A 70 -2.53 15.98 9.28
CA ILE A 70 -3.38 15.55 10.40
C ILE A 70 -2.96 14.15 10.87
N TYR A 71 -2.93 13.16 9.96
CA TYR A 71 -2.80 11.74 10.33
C TYR A 71 -1.37 11.27 10.55
N GLU A 72 -0.35 12.00 10.08
CA GLU A 72 1.05 11.70 10.45
C GLU A 72 1.29 11.79 11.96
N GLN A 73 0.47 12.54 12.70
CA GLN A 73 0.50 12.59 14.17
C GLN A 73 -0.08 11.32 14.82
N ASP A 74 -0.97 10.63 14.13
CA ASP A 74 -1.70 9.47 14.66
C ASP A 74 -1.09 8.15 14.21
N PHE A 75 -0.50 8.09 13.00
CA PHE A 75 0.02 6.84 12.43
C PHE A 75 1.11 6.22 13.29
N LEU A 76 0.91 4.96 13.62
CA LEU A 76 1.85 4.17 14.43
C LEU A 76 3.14 3.86 13.67
N SER A 77 4.20 3.57 14.41
CA SER A 77 5.53 3.25 13.87
C SER A 77 5.57 1.96 13.05
N CYS A 78 4.55 1.10 13.18
CA CYS A 78 4.42 -0.14 12.39
C CYS A 78 3.96 0.11 10.94
N SER A 79 3.44 1.32 10.62
CA SER A 79 2.93 1.69 9.30
C SER A 79 3.98 2.47 8.50
N TYR A 80 4.36 1.97 7.32
CA TYR A 80 5.44 2.52 6.50
C TYR A 80 4.99 3.00 5.11
N GLY A 81 4.01 2.34 4.49
CA GLY A 81 3.59 2.63 3.12
C GLY A 81 2.90 3.98 2.97
N TYR A 82 3.14 4.67 1.85
CA TYR A 82 2.49 5.93 1.47
C TYR A 82 2.64 7.08 2.49
N ARG A 83 3.65 7.03 3.33
CA ARG A 83 3.95 8.09 4.31
C ARG A 83 5.13 8.93 3.88
N PRO A 84 5.11 10.26 4.12
CA PRO A 84 6.22 11.15 3.80
C PRO A 84 7.52 10.71 4.48
N ARG A 85 8.64 10.78 3.74
CA ARG A 85 9.99 10.47 4.23
C ARG A 85 10.20 9.03 4.73
N ILE A 86 9.21 8.14 4.56
CA ILE A 86 9.29 6.73 4.92
C ILE A 86 9.32 5.89 3.65
N SER A 87 10.21 4.91 3.59
CA SER A 87 10.41 4.07 2.41
C SER A 87 10.27 2.58 2.73
N ALA A 88 10.09 1.76 1.69
CA ALA A 88 10.12 0.31 1.81
C ALA A 88 11.44 -0.19 2.40
N HIS A 89 12.57 0.48 2.11
CA HIS A 89 13.87 0.13 2.69
C HIS A 89 13.91 0.36 4.20
N LYS A 90 13.24 1.40 4.70
CA LYS A 90 13.11 1.65 6.16
C LYS A 90 12.31 0.52 6.80
N ALA A 91 11.16 0.13 6.25
CA ALA A 91 10.37 -1.01 6.72
C ALA A 91 11.20 -2.30 6.78
N ILE A 92 11.93 -2.59 5.72
CA ILE A 92 12.81 -3.77 5.63
C ILE A 92 13.98 -3.70 6.63
N LYS A 93 14.55 -2.52 6.85
CA LYS A 93 15.63 -2.32 7.83
C LYS A 93 15.13 -2.61 9.25
N ASP A 94 13.98 -2.05 9.62
CA ASP A 94 13.41 -2.18 10.96
C ASP A 94 12.93 -3.62 11.20
N LEU A 95 12.21 -4.24 10.26
CA LEU A 95 11.85 -5.66 10.32
C LEU A 95 13.08 -6.57 10.46
N THR A 96 14.17 -6.26 9.73
CA THR A 96 15.43 -7.01 9.86
C THR A 96 16.03 -6.86 11.26
N GLY A 97 16.00 -5.67 11.84
CA GLY A 97 16.48 -5.39 13.19
C GLY A 97 15.71 -6.18 14.24
N GLU A 98 14.38 -6.14 14.17
CA GLU A 98 13.49 -6.87 15.06
C GLU A 98 13.70 -8.39 14.99
N LEU A 99 13.67 -8.96 13.80
CA LEU A 99 13.85 -10.41 13.62
C LEU A 99 15.24 -10.90 14.07
N LYS A 100 16.30 -10.09 13.93
CA LYS A 100 17.65 -10.43 14.38
C LYS A 100 17.75 -10.61 15.90
N SER A 101 16.85 -10.02 16.67
CA SER A 101 16.83 -10.15 18.13
C SER A 101 16.66 -11.61 18.60
N GLY A 102 16.17 -12.50 17.72
CA GLY A 102 15.88 -13.90 18.05
C GLY A 102 14.66 -14.14 18.94
N LYS A 103 13.92 -13.08 19.27
CA LYS A 103 12.72 -13.16 20.13
C LYS A 103 11.54 -13.81 19.45
N TYR A 104 11.50 -13.77 18.10
CA TYR A 104 10.36 -14.23 17.30
C TYR A 104 10.65 -15.58 16.67
N HIS A 105 9.67 -16.49 16.75
CA HIS A 105 9.79 -17.84 16.23
C HIS A 105 8.76 -18.16 15.14
N VAL A 106 7.75 -17.32 14.98
CA VAL A 106 6.69 -17.50 14.01
C VAL A 106 6.42 -16.17 13.29
N VAL A 107 6.24 -16.24 12.00
CA VAL A 107 5.86 -15.10 11.14
C VAL A 107 4.52 -15.41 10.48
N VAL A 108 3.61 -14.46 10.54
CA VAL A 108 2.39 -14.44 9.75
C VAL A 108 2.59 -13.43 8.63
N GLU A 109 2.70 -13.90 7.40
CA GLU A 109 2.67 -13.10 6.19
C GLU A 109 1.23 -13.03 5.71
N ALA A 110 0.69 -11.83 5.51
CA ALA A 110 -0.70 -11.66 5.12
C ALA A 110 -0.89 -10.52 4.10
N ASP A 111 -1.84 -10.73 3.19
CA ASP A 111 -2.27 -9.77 2.17
C ASP A 111 -3.81 -9.63 2.25
N ILE A 112 -4.33 -8.44 1.94
CA ILE A 112 -5.77 -8.17 1.92
C ILE A 112 -6.27 -8.26 0.48
N LYS A 113 -7.26 -9.12 0.25
CA LYS A 113 -7.82 -9.38 -1.07
C LYS A 113 -8.47 -8.12 -1.64
N GLY A 114 -7.91 -7.60 -2.74
CA GLY A 114 -8.52 -6.48 -3.46
C GLY A 114 -8.75 -5.22 -2.62
N PHE A 115 -7.90 -4.93 -1.65
CA PHE A 115 -8.07 -3.94 -0.60
C PHE A 115 -8.67 -2.61 -1.07
N PHE A 116 -8.06 -1.96 -2.09
CA PHE A 116 -8.55 -0.67 -2.60
C PHE A 116 -9.99 -0.71 -3.13
N ASN A 117 -10.44 -1.85 -3.64
CA ASN A 117 -11.79 -2.03 -4.15
C ASN A 117 -12.80 -2.42 -3.05
N ALA A 118 -12.31 -2.84 -1.88
CA ALA A 118 -13.13 -3.33 -0.77
C ALA A 118 -13.35 -2.28 0.34
N ILE A 119 -12.71 -1.12 0.27
CA ILE A 119 -12.88 -0.06 1.28
C ILE A 119 -14.33 0.37 1.34
N ASN A 120 -14.98 0.19 2.49
CA ASN A 120 -16.34 0.65 2.71
C ASN A 120 -16.34 2.17 2.91
N HIS A 121 -17.16 2.90 2.10
CA HIS A 121 -17.18 4.35 2.10
C HIS A 121 -17.72 4.91 3.42
N ASP A 122 -18.74 4.32 4.00
CA ASP A 122 -19.36 4.85 5.21
C ASP A 122 -18.44 4.64 6.42
N LEU A 123 -17.85 3.45 6.56
CA LEU A 123 -16.85 3.19 7.61
C LEU A 123 -15.63 4.10 7.48
N LEU A 124 -15.16 4.37 6.25
CA LEU A 124 -14.07 5.32 6.04
C LEU A 124 -14.47 6.73 6.47
N MET A 125 -15.68 7.18 6.12
CA MET A 125 -16.18 8.50 6.54
C MET A 125 -16.30 8.59 8.06
N ASP A 126 -16.79 7.55 8.74
CA ASP A 126 -16.85 7.49 10.20
C ASP A 126 -15.47 7.59 10.86
N MET A 127 -14.45 7.00 10.24
CA MET A 127 -13.05 7.13 10.69
C MET A 127 -12.54 8.56 10.51
N LEU A 128 -12.84 9.20 9.38
CA LEU A 128 -12.44 10.59 9.11
C LEU A 128 -13.08 11.59 10.09
N VAL A 129 -14.36 11.42 10.41
CA VAL A 129 -15.11 12.27 11.36
C VAL A 129 -14.47 12.27 12.77
N ARG A 130 -13.73 11.23 13.15
CA ARG A 130 -13.04 11.19 14.45
C ARG A 130 -11.99 12.29 14.62
N ARG A 131 -11.47 12.82 13.51
CA ARG A 131 -10.39 13.83 13.49
C ARG A 131 -10.77 15.13 12.79
N ILE A 132 -11.82 15.10 12.00
CA ILE A 132 -12.20 16.20 11.12
C ILE A 132 -13.70 16.46 11.28
N ASP A 133 -14.06 17.65 11.72
CA ASP A 133 -15.46 18.09 11.87
C ASP A 133 -15.93 19.00 10.71
N ASP A 134 -15.03 19.40 9.81
CA ASP A 134 -15.34 20.20 8.61
C ASP A 134 -16.19 19.39 7.63
N LYS A 135 -17.50 19.60 7.69
CA LYS A 135 -18.48 18.92 6.83
C LYS A 135 -18.28 19.19 5.34
N PRO A 136 -18.00 20.41 4.87
CA PRO A 136 -17.62 20.69 3.47
C PRO A 136 -16.41 19.88 2.99
N PHE A 137 -15.35 19.79 3.79
CA PHE A 137 -14.15 19.01 3.49
C PHE A 137 -14.48 17.51 3.39
N LEU A 138 -15.19 16.95 4.33
CA LEU A 138 -15.63 15.55 4.31
C LEU A 138 -16.54 15.26 3.11
N LYS A 139 -17.46 16.19 2.77
CA LYS A 139 -18.32 16.08 1.59
C LYS A 139 -17.52 16.05 0.28
N LEU A 140 -16.41 16.77 0.21
CA LEU A 140 -15.49 16.76 -0.93
C LEU A 140 -14.88 15.38 -1.12
N ILE A 141 -14.36 14.75 -0.05
CA ILE A 141 -13.82 13.38 -0.09
C ILE A 141 -14.91 12.40 -0.56
N ARG A 142 -16.12 12.52 -0.01
CA ARG A 142 -17.23 11.64 -0.38
C ARG A 142 -17.63 11.80 -1.87
N LYS A 143 -17.48 12.98 -2.47
CA LYS A 143 -17.70 13.18 -3.92
C LYS A 143 -16.74 12.32 -4.75
N TRP A 144 -15.47 12.22 -4.37
CA TRP A 144 -14.49 11.38 -5.09
C TRP A 144 -14.71 9.88 -4.89
N LEU A 145 -15.10 9.46 -3.70
CA LEU A 145 -15.43 8.05 -3.43
C LEU A 145 -16.61 7.58 -4.29
N LYS A 146 -17.59 8.47 -4.54
CA LYS A 146 -18.78 8.22 -5.36
C LYS A 146 -18.61 8.59 -6.84
N ALA A 147 -17.46 9.11 -7.24
CA ALA A 147 -17.20 9.45 -8.63
C ALA A 147 -17.34 8.23 -9.54
N GLY A 148 -18.07 8.39 -10.64
CA GLY A 148 -18.25 7.31 -11.61
C GLY A 148 -16.92 6.96 -12.29
N ILE A 149 -16.79 5.71 -12.71
CA ILE A 149 -15.66 5.20 -13.47
C ILE A 149 -16.10 4.99 -14.90
N LEU A 150 -15.42 5.64 -15.83
CA LEU A 150 -15.60 5.42 -17.26
C LEU A 150 -14.72 4.25 -17.69
N GLU A 151 -15.36 3.13 -18.02
CA GLU A 151 -14.68 1.92 -18.50
C GLU A 151 -14.20 2.08 -19.95
N THR A 152 -13.34 1.17 -20.39
CA THR A 152 -12.74 1.19 -21.75
C THR A 152 -13.73 0.96 -22.87
N ASP A 153 -14.88 0.35 -22.58
CA ASP A 153 -16.01 0.13 -23.50
C ASP A 153 -17.01 1.30 -23.53
N GLY A 154 -16.75 2.37 -22.79
CA GLY A 154 -17.60 3.56 -22.70
C GLY A 154 -18.70 3.49 -21.64
N GLN A 155 -18.86 2.37 -20.92
CA GLN A 155 -19.83 2.27 -19.83
C GLN A 155 -19.37 3.08 -18.62
N VAL A 156 -20.34 3.64 -17.88
CA VAL A 156 -20.09 4.35 -16.61
C VAL A 156 -20.56 3.48 -15.46
N ILE A 157 -19.63 3.14 -14.58
CA ILE A 157 -19.90 2.38 -13.36
C ILE A 157 -19.82 3.31 -12.16
N HIS A 158 -20.82 3.27 -11.27
CA HIS A 158 -20.81 3.98 -9.99
C HIS A 158 -20.46 3.01 -8.86
N PRO A 159 -19.23 3.03 -8.32
CA PRO A 159 -18.83 2.11 -7.28
C PRO A 159 -19.55 2.42 -5.97
N LEU A 160 -20.08 1.39 -5.31
CA LEU A 160 -20.68 1.49 -3.98
C LEU A 160 -19.63 1.39 -2.86
N MET A 161 -18.43 0.86 -3.18
CA MET A 161 -17.29 0.71 -2.29
C MET A 161 -15.99 0.87 -3.05
N GLY A 162 -14.90 0.98 -2.32
CA GLY A 162 -13.57 1.12 -2.88
C GLY A 162 -13.16 2.57 -3.17
N THR A 163 -11.89 2.72 -3.43
CA THR A 163 -11.29 3.98 -3.88
C THR A 163 -10.52 3.73 -5.17
N PRO A 164 -10.60 4.61 -6.19
CA PRO A 164 -9.93 4.38 -7.45
C PRO A 164 -8.42 4.16 -7.26
N GLN A 165 -7.92 3.00 -7.69
CA GLN A 165 -6.47 2.78 -7.75
C GLN A 165 -5.86 3.77 -8.75
N GLY A 166 -5.10 4.77 -8.26
CA GLY A 166 -4.53 5.86 -9.07
C GLY A 166 -5.09 7.24 -8.74
N GLY A 167 -6.12 7.34 -7.90
CA GLY A 167 -6.48 8.60 -7.26
C GLY A 167 -5.37 9.07 -6.32
N ILE A 168 -5.04 10.36 -6.33
CA ILE A 168 -3.93 10.92 -5.52
C ILE A 168 -4.25 10.85 -4.01
N VAL A 169 -5.51 11.00 -3.64
CA VAL A 169 -5.96 10.90 -2.24
C VAL A 169 -6.13 9.45 -1.76
N SER A 170 -6.23 8.48 -2.68
CA SER A 170 -6.52 7.08 -2.34
C SER A 170 -5.49 6.44 -1.40
N PRO A 171 -4.16 6.67 -1.54
CA PRO A 171 -3.16 6.09 -0.65
C PRO A 171 -3.30 6.54 0.81
N ILE A 172 -3.57 7.84 1.06
CA ILE A 172 -3.75 8.32 2.44
C ILE A 172 -5.06 7.81 3.05
N LEU A 173 -6.15 7.77 2.27
CA LEU A 173 -7.41 7.20 2.73
C LEU A 173 -7.28 5.71 3.07
N ALA A 174 -6.54 4.96 2.26
CA ALA A 174 -6.21 3.56 2.51
C ALA A 174 -5.41 3.38 3.82
N ASN A 175 -4.43 4.24 4.07
CA ASN A 175 -3.68 4.23 5.33
C ASN A 175 -4.55 4.57 6.54
N ILE A 176 -5.43 5.56 6.43
CA ILE A 176 -6.38 5.92 7.49
C ILE A 176 -7.28 4.73 7.82
N TYR A 177 -7.80 4.06 6.79
CA TYR A 177 -8.64 2.88 7.00
C TYR A 177 -7.90 1.77 7.78
N LEU A 178 -6.70 1.41 7.33
CA LEU A 178 -5.90 0.35 7.97
C LEU A 178 -5.34 0.76 9.34
N HIS A 179 -5.13 2.03 9.58
CA HIS A 179 -4.76 2.52 10.90
C HIS A 179 -5.80 2.11 11.96
N TYR A 180 -7.10 2.34 11.69
CA TYR A 180 -8.17 1.96 12.61
C TYR A 180 -8.51 0.47 12.58
N VAL A 181 -8.45 -0.16 11.40
CA VAL A 181 -8.82 -1.57 11.24
C VAL A 181 -7.76 -2.51 11.78
N LEU A 182 -6.47 -2.22 11.49
CA LEU A 182 -5.37 -3.15 11.75
C LEU A 182 -4.38 -2.60 12.78
N ASP A 183 -3.83 -1.39 12.59
CA ASP A 183 -2.69 -0.92 13.37
C ASP A 183 -3.05 -0.73 14.84
N MET A 184 -4.10 0.06 15.13
CA MET A 184 -4.58 0.30 16.49
C MET A 184 -5.09 -1.00 17.13
N TRP A 185 -5.84 -1.80 16.38
CA TRP A 185 -6.33 -3.08 16.90
C TRP A 185 -5.17 -4.03 17.27
N PHE A 186 -4.11 -4.07 16.45
CA PHE A 186 -2.94 -4.88 16.76
C PHE A 186 -2.23 -4.38 18.02
N GLU A 187 -2.05 -3.08 18.15
CA GLU A 187 -1.32 -2.49 19.28
C GLU A 187 -2.10 -2.57 20.58
N GLU A 188 -3.39 -2.25 20.56
CA GLU A 188 -4.21 -2.13 21.77
C GLU A 188 -4.81 -3.47 22.22
N ILE A 189 -5.30 -4.27 21.26
CA ILE A 189 -6.05 -5.49 21.57
C ILE A 189 -5.19 -6.73 21.43
N VAL A 190 -4.54 -6.92 20.24
CA VAL A 190 -3.75 -8.15 19.99
C VAL A 190 -2.59 -8.24 20.99
N ARG A 191 -1.87 -7.12 21.18
CA ARG A 191 -0.75 -7.06 22.13
C ARG A 191 -1.15 -7.45 23.56
N ALA A 192 -2.28 -6.95 24.03
CA ALA A 192 -2.79 -7.25 25.37
C ALA A 192 -3.19 -8.73 25.57
N HIS A 193 -3.52 -9.44 24.46
CA HIS A 193 -3.93 -10.84 24.51
C HIS A 193 -2.82 -11.84 24.14
N CYS A 194 -1.63 -11.37 23.80
CA CYS A 194 -0.48 -12.22 23.52
C CYS A 194 0.38 -12.38 24.78
N THR A 195 0.91 -13.59 24.96
CA THR A 195 1.78 -13.91 26.10
C THR A 195 3.25 -13.60 25.83
N GLY A 196 3.64 -13.53 24.56
CA GLY A 196 5.00 -13.29 24.13
C GLY A 196 5.18 -11.97 23.38
N HIS A 197 6.41 -11.75 22.94
CA HIS A 197 6.73 -10.62 22.06
C HIS A 197 6.01 -10.71 20.75
N ILE A 198 5.43 -9.59 20.30
CA ILE A 198 4.79 -9.45 18.99
C ILE A 198 5.30 -8.20 18.27
N TYR A 199 5.32 -8.24 16.96
CA TYR A 199 5.73 -7.12 16.11
C TYR A 199 4.90 -7.09 14.83
N LEU A 200 4.50 -5.90 14.40
CA LEU A 200 3.80 -5.65 13.14
C LEU A 200 4.66 -4.76 12.24
N CYS A 201 4.80 -5.13 10.98
CA CYS A 201 5.37 -4.29 9.94
C CYS A 201 4.40 -4.23 8.75
N ARG A 202 3.78 -3.07 8.53
CA ARG A 202 2.81 -2.86 7.46
C ARG A 202 3.31 -1.86 6.42
N TYR A 203 3.21 -2.23 5.16
CA TYR A 203 3.46 -1.36 4.01
C TYR A 203 2.24 -1.35 3.08
N ALA A 204 1.39 -0.34 3.18
CA ALA A 204 0.07 -0.32 2.56
C ALA A 204 -0.79 -1.52 3.02
N ASP A 205 -1.25 -2.36 2.10
CA ASP A 205 -2.02 -3.58 2.33
C ASP A 205 -1.17 -4.83 2.58
N ASP A 206 0.13 -4.79 2.24
CA ASP A 206 1.09 -5.85 2.58
C ASP A 206 1.54 -5.73 4.04
N PHE A 207 1.48 -6.80 4.82
CA PHE A 207 1.99 -6.76 6.19
C PHE A 207 2.52 -8.10 6.68
N VAL A 208 3.45 -8.00 7.62
CA VAL A 208 4.08 -9.13 8.30
C VAL A 208 3.95 -8.93 9.80
N CYS A 209 3.44 -9.96 10.49
CA CYS A 209 3.42 -10.01 11.94
C CYS A 209 4.38 -11.08 12.44
N ALA A 210 5.22 -10.75 13.42
CA ALA A 210 6.12 -11.70 14.06
C ALA A 210 5.68 -11.98 15.49
N PHE A 211 5.75 -13.24 15.90
CA PHE A 211 5.31 -13.73 17.20
C PHE A 211 6.38 -14.57 17.87
N GLN A 212 6.49 -14.44 19.19
CA GLN A 212 7.34 -15.32 19.97
C GLN A 212 6.77 -16.75 20.02
N TYR A 213 5.46 -16.89 20.22
CA TYR A 213 4.81 -18.19 20.39
C TYR A 213 3.85 -18.51 19.23
N SER A 214 3.88 -19.76 18.78
CA SER A 214 3.01 -20.25 17.70
C SER A 214 1.51 -20.16 18.07
N LYS A 215 1.19 -20.36 19.35
CA LYS A 215 -0.18 -20.27 19.87
C LYS A 215 -0.75 -18.86 19.68
N ASP A 216 0.06 -17.83 19.96
CA ASP A 216 -0.35 -16.43 19.78
C ASP A 216 -0.54 -16.11 18.29
N ALA A 217 0.35 -16.58 17.40
CA ALA A 217 0.22 -16.43 15.95
C ALA A 217 -1.07 -17.07 15.40
N GLN A 218 -1.40 -18.27 15.84
CA GLN A 218 -2.63 -18.97 15.42
C GLN A 218 -3.89 -18.26 15.92
N ARG A 219 -3.91 -17.78 17.16
CA ARG A 219 -5.02 -17.00 17.71
C ARG A 219 -5.18 -15.68 16.97
N PHE A 220 -4.08 -14.99 16.72
CA PHE A 220 -4.06 -13.77 15.93
C PHE A 220 -4.66 -13.99 14.53
N TYR A 221 -4.23 -15.03 13.81
CA TYR A 221 -4.73 -15.30 12.46
C TYR A 221 -6.24 -15.51 12.42
N LYS A 222 -6.79 -16.30 13.36
CA LYS A 222 -8.24 -16.49 13.48
C LYS A 222 -8.98 -15.17 13.78
N ALA A 223 -8.44 -14.37 14.70
CA ALA A 223 -9.00 -13.07 15.05
C ALA A 223 -8.88 -12.05 13.90
N LEU A 224 -7.79 -12.09 13.12
CA LEU A 224 -7.57 -11.24 11.95
C LEU A 224 -8.67 -11.42 10.90
N ILE A 225 -9.03 -12.67 10.57
CA ILE A 225 -10.10 -12.98 9.60
C ILE A 225 -11.41 -12.33 10.07
N GLN A 226 -11.78 -12.53 11.34
CA GLN A 226 -13.00 -11.95 11.90
C GLN A 226 -12.93 -10.42 11.95
N ARG A 227 -11.76 -9.87 12.30
CA ARG A 227 -11.55 -8.41 12.35
C ARG A 227 -11.73 -7.78 10.99
N LEU A 228 -11.08 -8.31 9.97
CA LEU A 228 -11.17 -7.80 8.59
C LEU A 228 -12.60 -7.90 8.06
N ALA A 229 -13.28 -9.01 8.28
CA ALA A 229 -14.66 -9.20 7.85
C ALA A 229 -15.62 -8.15 8.41
N ARG A 230 -15.46 -7.70 9.67
CA ARG A 230 -16.25 -6.61 10.26
C ARG A 230 -16.14 -5.28 9.52
N PHE A 231 -15.04 -5.10 8.78
CA PHE A 231 -14.77 -3.89 8.00
C PHE A 231 -14.90 -4.12 6.49
N GLY A 232 -15.57 -5.19 6.08
CA GLY A 232 -15.79 -5.51 4.67
C GLY A 232 -14.53 -5.95 3.92
N LEU A 233 -13.50 -6.38 4.65
CA LEU A 233 -12.23 -6.84 4.08
C LEU A 233 -12.08 -8.35 4.22
N GLU A 234 -11.35 -8.96 3.29
CA GLU A 234 -11.03 -10.38 3.28
C GLU A 234 -9.52 -10.61 3.25
N VAL A 235 -9.05 -11.64 3.94
CA VAL A 235 -7.67 -12.11 3.83
C VAL A 235 -7.50 -12.81 2.47
N ALA A 236 -6.41 -12.56 1.77
CA ALA A 236 -6.02 -13.32 0.59
C ALA A 236 -5.40 -14.65 1.04
N GLU A 237 -6.23 -15.70 1.20
CA GLU A 237 -5.81 -16.99 1.73
C GLU A 237 -4.69 -17.66 0.93
N ASP A 238 -4.70 -17.47 -0.41
CA ASP A 238 -3.67 -17.96 -1.32
C ASP A 238 -2.28 -17.32 -1.11
N LYS A 239 -2.23 -16.19 -0.40
CA LYS A 239 -1.00 -15.43 -0.11
C LYS A 239 -0.70 -15.31 1.37
N THR A 240 -1.59 -15.80 2.22
CA THR A 240 -1.43 -15.71 3.66
C THR A 240 -0.91 -17.00 4.22
N GLN A 241 0.14 -16.94 5.02
CA GLN A 241 0.75 -18.12 5.59
C GLN A 241 1.31 -17.86 6.99
N ILE A 242 1.24 -18.90 7.82
CA ILE A 242 1.89 -18.92 9.14
C ILE A 242 3.16 -19.76 9.00
N ILE A 243 4.30 -19.11 9.20
CA ILE A 243 5.62 -19.70 8.94
C ILE A 243 6.37 -19.85 10.25
N GLU A 244 6.84 -21.06 10.53
CA GLU A 244 7.78 -21.26 11.61
C GLU A 244 9.15 -20.68 11.22
N PHE A 245 9.51 -19.55 11.82
CA PHE A 245 10.66 -18.74 11.43
C PHE A 245 11.60 -18.52 12.62
N SER A 246 12.25 -19.58 13.08
CA SER A 246 13.09 -19.57 14.26
C SER A 246 14.57 -19.68 13.94
N HIS A 247 15.40 -18.89 14.62
CA HIS A 247 16.85 -19.01 14.59
C HIS A 247 17.35 -20.37 15.11
N CYS A 248 16.57 -21.07 15.94
CA CYS A 248 16.88 -22.42 16.42
C CYS A 248 16.69 -23.51 15.35
N LYS A 249 15.88 -23.23 14.31
CA LYS A 249 15.53 -24.19 13.26
C LYS A 249 16.14 -23.84 11.89
N VAL A 250 17.38 -23.38 11.85
CA VAL A 250 18.07 -22.92 10.63
C VAL A 250 18.06 -23.99 9.50
N ARG A 251 18.10 -25.28 9.87
CA ARG A 251 18.10 -26.39 8.90
C ARG A 251 16.76 -26.57 8.18
N ALA A 252 15.65 -26.06 8.71
CA ALA A 252 14.33 -26.17 8.09
C ALA A 252 14.19 -25.40 6.78
N LYS A 253 15.16 -24.54 6.43
CA LYS A 253 15.19 -23.70 5.21
C LYS A 253 13.93 -22.86 5.00
N THR A 254 13.19 -22.59 6.07
CA THR A 254 11.98 -21.76 6.01
C THR A 254 12.34 -20.34 5.61
N LYS A 255 11.47 -19.73 4.84
CA LYS A 255 11.66 -18.38 4.32
C LYS A 255 10.30 -17.71 4.13
N PHE A 256 10.29 -16.40 4.10
CA PHE A 256 9.16 -15.60 3.64
C PHE A 256 9.64 -14.43 2.79
N ASP A 257 8.76 -13.89 1.98
CA ASP A 257 9.05 -12.78 1.10
C ASP A 257 8.25 -11.54 1.56
N PHE A 258 8.91 -10.39 1.68
CA PHE A 258 8.25 -9.13 2.01
C PHE A 258 8.87 -7.98 1.23
N LEU A 259 8.03 -7.16 0.57
CA LEU A 259 8.42 -6.01 -0.25
C LEU A 259 9.51 -6.32 -1.29
N GLY A 260 9.51 -7.56 -1.80
CA GLY A 260 10.48 -8.01 -2.80
C GLY A 260 11.83 -8.46 -2.23
N PHE A 261 11.91 -8.67 -0.93
CA PHE A 261 13.05 -9.28 -0.26
C PHE A 261 12.66 -10.63 0.34
N GLU A 262 13.52 -11.63 0.17
CA GLU A 262 13.43 -12.95 0.82
C GLU A 262 14.22 -12.91 2.13
N PHE A 263 13.55 -13.30 3.21
CA PHE A 263 14.13 -13.46 4.54
C PHE A 263 14.28 -14.93 4.85
N ARG A 264 15.44 -15.32 5.39
CA ARG A 264 15.72 -16.69 5.83
C ARG A 264 16.79 -16.72 6.92
N TRP A 265 16.70 -17.68 7.81
CA TRP A 265 17.79 -18.00 8.69
C TRP A 265 18.87 -18.81 7.97
N GLY A 266 20.09 -18.62 8.32
CA GLY A 266 21.25 -19.36 7.84
C GLY A 266 22.33 -19.39 8.91
N VAL A 267 23.50 -19.93 8.58
CA VAL A 267 24.65 -19.89 9.47
C VAL A 267 25.76 -19.02 8.88
N ASN A 268 26.52 -18.39 9.76
CA ASN A 268 27.74 -17.68 9.38
C ASN A 268 28.91 -18.68 9.28
N ARG A 269 30.13 -18.19 8.99
CA ARG A 269 31.32 -19.00 8.88
C ARG A 269 31.72 -19.73 10.18
N TRP A 270 31.20 -19.30 11.32
CA TRP A 270 31.43 -19.92 12.63
C TRP A 270 30.27 -20.81 13.10
N GLY A 271 29.33 -21.17 12.23
CA GLY A 271 28.18 -22.01 12.55
C GLY A 271 27.07 -21.32 13.34
N LYS A 272 27.20 -20.02 13.69
CA LYS A 272 26.16 -19.29 14.44
C LYS A 272 25.00 -18.88 13.54
N PRO A 273 23.74 -18.93 14.03
CA PRO A 273 22.58 -18.47 13.28
C PRO A 273 22.71 -17.00 12.87
N ILE A 274 22.38 -16.71 11.64
CA ILE A 274 22.34 -15.34 11.10
C ILE A 274 21.11 -15.17 10.20
N LEU A 275 20.41 -14.06 10.38
CA LEU A 275 19.32 -13.68 9.48
C LEU A 275 19.90 -13.16 8.16
N LYS A 276 19.61 -13.86 7.08
CA LYS A 276 20.00 -13.50 5.71
C LYS A 276 18.82 -12.86 5.00
N ARG A 277 19.10 -11.77 4.29
CA ARG A 277 18.14 -11.04 3.46
C ARG A 277 18.73 -10.89 2.07
N ARG A 278 17.96 -11.17 1.05
CA ARG A 278 18.32 -10.96 -0.35
C ARG A 278 17.12 -10.53 -1.18
N THR A 279 17.33 -9.98 -2.35
CA THR A 279 16.27 -9.76 -3.33
C THR A 279 15.55 -11.09 -3.60
N SER A 280 14.21 -11.07 -3.61
CA SER A 280 13.43 -12.27 -3.90
C SER A 280 13.75 -12.79 -5.31
N ARG A 281 13.67 -14.12 -5.49
CA ARG A 281 14.05 -14.76 -6.77
C ARG A 281 13.23 -14.22 -7.93
N ASP A 282 11.96 -13.98 -7.75
CA ASP A 282 11.07 -13.49 -8.80
C ASP A 282 11.40 -12.05 -9.21
N LYS A 283 11.69 -11.18 -8.24
CA LYS A 283 12.14 -9.81 -8.53
C LYS A 283 13.49 -9.80 -9.25
N LEU A 284 14.43 -10.62 -8.81
CA LEU A 284 15.75 -10.74 -9.46
C LEU A 284 15.59 -11.24 -10.90
N ARG A 285 14.82 -12.33 -11.09
CA ARG A 285 14.55 -12.88 -12.44
C ARG A 285 13.89 -11.85 -13.36
N ALA A 286 12.87 -11.16 -12.88
CA ALA A 286 12.19 -10.11 -13.64
C ALA A 286 13.15 -8.96 -14.02
N SER A 287 14.05 -8.56 -13.11
CA SER A 287 15.06 -7.54 -13.39
C SER A 287 16.06 -8.00 -14.44
N LEU A 288 16.52 -9.25 -14.36
CA LEU A 288 17.45 -9.84 -15.35
C LEU A 288 16.82 -9.93 -16.73
N VAL A 289 15.53 -10.33 -16.83
CA VAL A 289 14.79 -10.37 -18.11
C VAL A 289 14.68 -8.96 -18.71
N LYS A 290 14.30 -7.97 -17.89
CA LYS A 290 14.22 -6.57 -18.35
C LYS A 290 15.59 -6.04 -18.79
N PHE A 291 16.63 -6.32 -18.03
CA PHE A 291 17.99 -5.91 -18.37
C PHE A 291 18.48 -6.55 -19.68
N LYS A 292 18.22 -7.86 -19.85
CA LYS A 292 18.56 -8.57 -21.10
C LYS A 292 17.87 -7.96 -22.31
N ALA A 293 16.56 -7.70 -22.22
CA ALA A 293 15.78 -7.07 -23.29
C ALA A 293 16.28 -5.66 -23.59
N TRP A 294 16.58 -4.87 -22.56
CA TRP A 294 17.16 -3.54 -22.71
C TRP A 294 18.51 -3.59 -23.37
N PHE A 295 19.41 -4.50 -22.93
CA PHE A 295 20.73 -4.67 -23.49
C PHE A 295 20.69 -5.10 -24.97
N GLN A 296 19.84 -6.06 -25.32
CA GLN A 296 19.65 -6.48 -26.73
C GLN A 296 19.23 -5.31 -27.61
N LYS A 297 18.32 -4.44 -27.13
CA LYS A 297 17.87 -3.25 -27.86
C LYS A 297 18.98 -2.19 -28.05
N HIS A 298 19.97 -2.14 -27.16
CA HIS A 298 20.97 -1.07 -27.12
C HIS A 298 22.39 -1.58 -27.39
N SER A 299 22.61 -2.88 -27.65
CA SER A 299 23.93 -3.50 -27.83
C SER A 299 24.73 -2.93 -29.00
N GLY A 300 24.07 -2.37 -30.03
CA GLY A 300 24.71 -1.70 -31.18
C GLY A 300 25.21 -0.27 -30.89
N LEU A 301 24.95 0.29 -29.70
CA LEU A 301 25.41 1.63 -29.38
C LEU A 301 26.91 1.67 -28.99
N PRO A 302 27.62 2.77 -29.28
CA PRO A 302 28.96 2.99 -28.77
C PRO A 302 29.01 2.84 -27.25
N LYS A 303 30.08 2.21 -26.72
CA LYS A 303 30.22 1.90 -25.28
C LYS A 303 29.95 3.13 -24.38
N LYS A 304 30.46 4.31 -24.75
CA LYS A 304 30.28 5.55 -23.98
C LYS A 304 28.79 5.93 -23.83
N ILE A 305 28.02 5.79 -24.91
CA ILE A 305 26.56 6.06 -24.92
C ILE A 305 25.81 4.96 -24.15
N LEU A 306 26.22 3.72 -24.32
CA LEU A 306 25.62 2.57 -23.61
C LEU A 306 25.74 2.75 -22.09
N PHE A 307 26.93 3.07 -21.58
CA PHE A 307 27.16 3.29 -20.15
C PHE A 307 26.44 4.55 -19.60
N ALA A 308 26.38 5.62 -20.39
CA ALA A 308 25.61 6.82 -20.02
C ALA A 308 24.10 6.57 -19.89
N LYS A 309 23.56 5.60 -20.64
CA LYS A 309 22.14 5.20 -20.57
C LYS A 309 21.85 4.16 -19.46
N LEU A 310 22.89 3.53 -18.94
CA LEU A 310 22.81 2.54 -17.83
C LEU A 310 22.75 3.21 -16.46
N ASN A 311 23.34 4.37 -16.31
CA ASN A 311 23.33 5.21 -15.12
C ASN A 311 22.14 6.17 -15.12
#